data_eb0cc27d1269a363a28d86f530e9f4c8
#
_entry.id   eb0cc27d1269a363a28d86f530e9f4c8
#
_cell.length_a   1.000
_cell.length_b   1.000
_cell.length_c   1.000
_cell.angle_alpha   90.00
_cell.angle_beta   90.00
_cell.angle_gamma   90.00
#
_symmetry.space_group_name_H-M   'P 1'
#
loop_
_entity.id
_entity.type
_entity.pdbx_description
1 polymer ?
#
loop_
_entity_poly.entity_id
_entity_poly.type
_entity_poly.pdbx_seq_one_letter_code
_entity_poly.pdbx_strand_id
1 'polypeptide(L)'
;MKEVGMGVIGLGCRGKALLQTIFACDEARVTAVCDSYADRREEVSKSVEERYGAAPSAYSDYRALIADPEVDAVLISSSWDWHVRMATDAMRAGKIVALEVGGAYDLEDCRTLVRTYEETHTPIMMLENCCFDRFELLCESLYRSGRLGEVVNCHGAYAHDLRDEVLGGHVNRHYRLENYISRNCDNYPTHELGPIARILDINRGNAFRTLVSVSSKAAGLEEFAKSGKNPDKSLEGVRFMQGDIVNTIITCMNGATITLTLDTTLPRYYSREFIVHGTKGMCNQEANLVYLEDDMKAHEFFEPHLTIGKYINNAENYGEYLPEEWKNITEREKELGHGGMDYIMFKAFFKAVLTGAEMPVDVYDAAAWMSVTALSSMSIAGGGSLQYFPDFTCGKWLMRKPASVLELPKIVK
;
A
#
# COMPACT_ATOMS: atom_id res chain seq x y z
N MET A 1 18.84 14.17 -15.83
CA MET A 1 17.48 14.19 -16.37
C MET A 1 16.80 15.38 -15.74
N LYS A 2 16.09 16.20 -16.50
CA LYS A 2 15.34 17.36 -15.93
C LYS A 2 13.89 17.01 -15.62
N GLU A 3 13.32 16.07 -16.34
CA GLU A 3 11.95 15.60 -16.28
C GLU A 3 11.93 14.11 -16.61
N VAL A 4 11.07 13.34 -15.96
CA VAL A 4 10.95 11.88 -16.13
C VAL A 4 9.86 11.58 -17.16
N GLY A 5 10.21 10.91 -18.26
CA GLY A 5 9.26 10.38 -19.23
C GLY A 5 8.50 9.18 -18.64
N MET A 6 7.22 9.36 -18.33
CA MET A 6 6.37 8.35 -17.71
C MET A 6 5.54 7.57 -18.73
N GLY A 7 5.66 6.25 -18.72
CA GLY A 7 4.70 5.34 -19.34
C GLY A 7 3.66 4.88 -18.30
N VAL A 8 2.37 4.89 -18.64
CA VAL A 8 1.29 4.45 -17.74
C VAL A 8 0.65 3.19 -18.30
N ILE A 9 0.74 2.07 -17.56
CA ILE A 9 0.18 0.77 -17.92
C ILE A 9 -1.00 0.45 -17.00
N GLY A 10 -2.19 0.27 -17.59
CA GLY A 10 -3.45 0.07 -16.87
C GLY A 10 -4.17 1.40 -16.62
N LEU A 11 -5.19 1.67 -17.43
CA LEU A 11 -5.94 2.93 -17.45
C LEU A 11 -7.36 2.76 -16.87
N GLY A 12 -7.46 1.88 -15.86
CA GLY A 12 -8.66 1.74 -15.04
C GLY A 12 -8.86 2.92 -14.08
N CYS A 13 -9.81 2.80 -13.14
CA CYS A 13 -10.11 3.87 -12.19
C CYS A 13 -8.86 4.35 -11.44
N ARG A 14 -8.06 3.42 -10.90
CA ARG A 14 -6.85 3.77 -10.14
C ARG A 14 -5.79 4.40 -11.04
N GLY A 15 -5.51 3.82 -12.21
CA GLY A 15 -4.53 4.39 -13.15
C GLY A 15 -4.88 5.81 -13.60
N LYS A 16 -6.16 6.09 -13.85
CA LYS A 16 -6.64 7.45 -14.16
C LYS A 16 -6.49 8.41 -12.97
N ALA A 17 -6.77 7.96 -11.76
CA ALA A 17 -6.60 8.80 -10.57
C ALA A 17 -5.12 9.15 -10.33
N LEU A 18 -4.22 8.18 -10.46
CA LEU A 18 -2.77 8.41 -10.34
C LEU A 18 -2.22 9.30 -11.46
N LEU A 19 -2.77 9.18 -12.66
CA LEU A 19 -2.42 10.07 -13.77
C LEU A 19 -2.69 11.55 -13.42
N GLN A 20 -3.84 11.85 -12.77
CA GLN A 20 -4.13 13.23 -12.33
C GLN A 20 -3.12 13.74 -11.30
N THR A 21 -2.64 12.86 -10.43
CA THR A 21 -1.58 13.18 -9.47
C THR A 21 -0.24 13.45 -10.19
N ILE A 22 0.12 12.64 -11.19
CA ILE A 22 1.31 12.86 -12.02
C ILE A 22 1.23 14.19 -12.76
N PHE A 23 0.05 14.57 -13.26
CA PHE A 23 -0.15 15.87 -13.93
C PHE A 23 0.15 17.08 -13.03
N ALA A 24 0.09 16.91 -11.72
CA ALA A 24 0.42 17.96 -10.76
C ALA A 24 1.90 17.99 -10.37
N CYS A 25 2.70 17.02 -10.82
CA CYS A 25 4.14 16.94 -10.55
C CYS A 25 4.94 17.53 -11.71
N ASP A 26 5.71 18.58 -11.45
CA ASP A 26 6.56 19.23 -12.48
C ASP A 26 7.80 18.39 -12.84
N GLU A 27 8.07 17.33 -12.08
CA GLU A 27 9.22 16.43 -12.28
C GLU A 27 8.99 15.38 -13.38
N ALA A 28 7.76 15.25 -13.86
CA ALA A 28 7.39 14.19 -14.78
C ALA A 28 6.46 14.64 -15.91
N ARG A 29 6.59 13.96 -17.03
CA ARG A 29 5.71 14.09 -18.18
C ARG A 29 5.25 12.72 -18.65
N VAL A 30 3.95 12.55 -18.89
CA VAL A 30 3.41 11.31 -19.47
C VAL A 30 3.68 11.30 -20.97
N THR A 31 4.54 10.36 -21.39
CA THR A 31 4.95 10.20 -22.80
C THR A 31 4.24 9.05 -23.49
N ALA A 32 3.80 8.03 -22.73
CA ALA A 32 3.15 6.85 -23.27
C ALA A 32 2.07 6.31 -22.35
N VAL A 33 1.02 5.72 -22.94
CA VAL A 33 -0.08 5.08 -22.21
C VAL A 33 -0.39 3.71 -22.81
N CYS A 34 -0.80 2.76 -21.96
CA CYS A 34 -1.13 1.41 -22.39
C CYS A 34 -2.33 0.84 -21.62
N ASP A 35 -3.29 0.31 -22.36
CA ASP A 35 -4.39 -0.54 -21.85
C ASP A 35 -4.86 -1.46 -22.97
N SER A 36 -5.39 -2.63 -22.68
CA SER A 36 -5.99 -3.53 -23.67
C SER A 36 -7.28 -2.94 -24.30
N TYR A 37 -7.99 -2.09 -23.57
CA TYR A 37 -9.23 -1.47 -23.99
C TYR A 37 -9.00 -0.15 -24.74
N ALA A 38 -9.51 -0.09 -25.98
CA ALA A 38 -9.31 1.09 -26.87
C ALA A 38 -9.95 2.36 -26.29
N ASP A 39 -11.18 2.25 -25.75
CA ASP A 39 -11.92 3.35 -25.15
C ASP A 39 -11.13 4.02 -24.00
N ARG A 40 -10.46 3.25 -23.16
CA ARG A 40 -9.61 3.78 -22.09
C ARG A 40 -8.39 4.51 -22.64
N ARG A 41 -7.74 3.96 -23.67
CA ARG A 41 -6.59 4.61 -24.32
C ARG A 41 -6.98 5.95 -24.95
N GLU A 42 -8.10 5.98 -25.66
CA GLU A 42 -8.60 7.20 -26.30
C GLU A 42 -8.93 8.29 -25.29
N GLU A 43 -9.67 7.95 -24.22
CA GLU A 43 -10.00 8.87 -23.12
C GLU A 43 -8.74 9.47 -22.48
N VAL A 44 -7.80 8.61 -22.10
CA VAL A 44 -6.59 9.05 -21.41
C VAL A 44 -5.65 9.81 -22.32
N SER A 45 -5.49 9.39 -23.59
CA SER A 45 -4.66 10.13 -24.56
C SER A 45 -5.14 11.56 -24.74
N LYS A 46 -6.46 11.77 -24.77
CA LYS A 46 -7.05 13.11 -24.84
C LYS A 46 -6.71 13.93 -23.60
N SER A 47 -6.82 13.35 -22.40
CA SER A 47 -6.49 14.06 -21.15
C SER A 47 -5.00 14.45 -21.08
N VAL A 48 -4.10 13.59 -21.61
CA VAL A 48 -2.66 13.87 -21.71
C VAL A 48 -2.40 15.00 -22.71
N GLU A 49 -3.06 14.96 -23.88
CA GLU A 49 -2.95 16.01 -24.90
C GLU A 49 -3.46 17.37 -24.38
N GLU A 50 -4.59 17.38 -23.67
CA GLU A 50 -5.11 18.59 -23.02
C GLU A 50 -4.14 19.17 -22.00
N ARG A 51 -3.43 18.31 -21.25
CA ARG A 51 -2.46 18.73 -20.22
C ARG A 51 -1.16 19.25 -20.79
N TYR A 52 -0.60 18.60 -21.83
CA TYR A 52 0.74 18.87 -22.33
C TYR A 52 0.78 19.48 -23.75
N GLY A 53 -0.35 19.59 -24.44
CA GLY A 53 -0.44 20.09 -25.80
C GLY A 53 0.05 19.11 -26.87
N ALA A 54 0.32 17.86 -26.51
CA ALA A 54 0.74 16.79 -27.41
C ALA A 54 0.19 15.45 -26.90
N ALA A 55 -0.32 14.64 -27.83
CA ALA A 55 -0.82 13.31 -27.51
C ALA A 55 0.34 12.36 -27.14
N PRO A 56 0.15 11.46 -26.16
CA PRO A 56 1.15 10.44 -25.85
C PRO A 56 1.16 9.33 -26.88
N SER A 57 2.22 8.54 -26.94
CA SER A 57 2.21 7.25 -27.64
C SER A 57 1.19 6.32 -26.98
N ALA A 58 0.31 5.66 -27.74
CA ALA A 58 -0.77 4.81 -27.21
C ALA A 58 -0.60 3.36 -27.66
N TYR A 59 -0.48 2.45 -26.70
CA TYR A 59 -0.18 1.04 -26.93
C TYR A 59 -1.29 0.12 -26.39
N SER A 60 -1.55 -0.98 -27.09
CA SER A 60 -2.42 -2.06 -26.59
C SER A 60 -1.64 -3.21 -25.91
N ASP A 61 -0.33 -3.27 -26.13
CA ASP A 61 0.59 -4.21 -25.49
C ASP A 61 1.65 -3.43 -24.71
N TYR A 62 1.77 -3.72 -23.41
CA TYR A 62 2.75 -3.07 -22.53
C TYR A 62 4.19 -3.26 -22.96
N ARG A 63 4.51 -4.35 -23.71
CA ARG A 63 5.88 -4.59 -24.21
C ARG A 63 6.29 -3.54 -25.23
N ALA A 64 5.36 -3.05 -26.02
CA ALA A 64 5.62 -1.94 -26.94
C ALA A 64 5.86 -0.64 -26.19
N LEU A 65 5.13 -0.39 -25.09
CA LEU A 65 5.35 0.78 -24.25
C LEU A 65 6.72 0.73 -23.56
N ILE A 66 7.12 -0.39 -22.96
CA ILE A 66 8.44 -0.48 -22.32
C ILE A 66 9.61 -0.43 -23.30
N ALA A 67 9.37 -0.68 -24.58
CA ALA A 67 10.36 -0.51 -25.66
C ALA A 67 10.46 0.93 -26.18
N ASP A 68 9.53 1.83 -25.81
CA ASP A 68 9.52 3.22 -26.24
C ASP A 68 10.72 3.97 -25.62
N PRO A 69 11.58 4.61 -26.45
CA PRO A 69 12.75 5.34 -25.96
C PRO A 69 12.40 6.60 -25.15
N GLU A 70 11.21 7.18 -25.33
CA GLU A 70 10.75 8.36 -24.57
C GLU A 70 10.23 8.01 -23.16
N VAL A 71 10.16 6.72 -22.82
CA VAL A 71 9.77 6.24 -21.50
C VAL A 71 11.01 5.98 -20.65
N ASP A 72 11.17 6.68 -19.55
CA ASP A 72 12.21 6.47 -18.54
C ASP A 72 11.73 5.56 -17.41
N ALA A 73 10.49 5.78 -16.97
CA ALA A 73 9.86 5.02 -15.89
C ALA A 73 8.44 4.61 -16.26
N VAL A 74 7.98 3.51 -15.67
CA VAL A 74 6.63 2.98 -15.92
C VAL A 74 5.82 2.94 -14.62
N LEU A 75 4.60 3.46 -14.67
CA LEU A 75 3.57 3.21 -13.67
C LEU A 75 2.80 1.96 -14.08
N ILE A 76 2.76 0.95 -13.21
CA ILE A 76 2.00 -0.28 -13.41
C ILE A 76 0.81 -0.27 -12.46
N SER A 77 -0.40 -0.09 -13.00
CA SER A 77 -1.70 -0.07 -12.29
C SER A 77 -2.73 -0.98 -12.99
N SER A 78 -2.25 -2.08 -13.54
CA SER A 78 -3.04 -3.13 -14.21
C SER A 78 -3.73 -4.06 -13.18
N SER A 79 -4.26 -5.19 -13.64
CA SER A 79 -4.73 -6.24 -12.73
C SER A 79 -3.55 -6.92 -12.01
N TRP A 80 -3.78 -7.39 -10.79
CA TRP A 80 -2.75 -7.96 -9.91
C TRP A 80 -1.97 -9.12 -10.52
N ASP A 81 -2.65 -9.98 -11.30
CA ASP A 81 -2.04 -11.13 -11.99
C ASP A 81 -0.96 -10.75 -13.03
N TRP A 82 -0.90 -9.47 -13.41
CA TRP A 82 0.10 -8.96 -14.36
C TRP A 82 1.21 -8.13 -13.70
N HIS A 83 1.06 -7.70 -12.45
CA HIS A 83 1.97 -6.78 -11.79
C HIS A 83 3.42 -7.25 -11.81
N VAL A 84 3.69 -8.46 -11.29
CA VAL A 84 5.06 -8.98 -11.19
C VAL A 84 5.67 -9.20 -12.57
N ARG A 85 4.89 -9.74 -13.52
CA ARG A 85 5.37 -9.97 -14.89
C ARG A 85 5.72 -8.65 -15.59
N MET A 86 4.82 -7.66 -15.52
CA MET A 86 5.08 -6.35 -16.14
C MET A 86 6.25 -5.64 -15.48
N ALA A 87 6.38 -5.70 -14.16
CA ALA A 87 7.49 -5.10 -13.42
C ALA A 87 8.84 -5.75 -13.79
N THR A 88 8.90 -7.07 -13.88
CA THR A 88 10.11 -7.79 -14.24
C THR A 88 10.53 -7.54 -15.70
N ASP A 89 9.57 -7.51 -16.62
CA ASP A 89 9.85 -7.19 -18.03
C ASP A 89 10.34 -5.73 -18.18
N ALA A 90 9.74 -4.78 -17.44
CA ALA A 90 10.16 -3.38 -17.43
C ALA A 90 11.58 -3.21 -16.84
N MET A 91 11.89 -3.85 -15.71
CA MET A 91 13.23 -3.81 -15.12
C MET A 91 14.29 -4.38 -16.07
N ARG A 92 14.00 -5.50 -16.76
CA ARG A 92 14.92 -6.07 -17.79
C ARG A 92 15.11 -5.16 -18.99
N ALA A 93 14.12 -4.33 -19.31
CA ALA A 93 14.23 -3.30 -20.34
C ALA A 93 14.92 -2.01 -19.83
N GLY A 94 15.38 -1.98 -18.57
CA GLY A 94 16.02 -0.82 -17.95
C GLY A 94 15.07 0.32 -17.59
N LYS A 95 13.74 0.06 -17.56
CA LYS A 95 12.74 1.07 -17.18
C LYS A 95 12.50 1.04 -15.67
N ILE A 96 12.65 2.17 -15.01
CA ILE A 96 12.35 2.34 -13.58
C ILE A 96 10.87 2.03 -13.35
N VAL A 97 10.54 1.32 -12.27
CA VAL A 97 9.18 0.83 -12.03
C VAL A 97 8.54 1.52 -10.83
N ALA A 98 7.39 2.12 -11.06
CA ALA A 98 6.42 2.54 -10.05
C ALA A 98 5.28 1.49 -10.05
N LEU A 99 5.26 0.59 -9.05
CA LEU A 99 4.35 -0.54 -8.98
C LEU A 99 3.21 -0.26 -8.01
N GLU A 100 1.96 -0.26 -8.49
CA GLU A 100 0.78 -0.23 -7.62
C GLU A 100 0.74 -1.45 -6.70
N VAL A 101 0.06 -1.30 -5.58
CA VAL A 101 0.00 -2.30 -4.50
C VAL A 101 -0.69 -3.61 -4.92
N GLY A 102 -0.34 -4.69 -4.24
CA GLY A 102 -0.83 -6.04 -4.54
C GLY A 102 -0.07 -6.74 -5.68
N GLY A 103 -0.58 -7.87 -6.14
CA GLY A 103 -0.12 -8.52 -7.36
C GLY A 103 0.90 -9.63 -7.22
N ALA A 104 1.32 -10.02 -6.02
CA ALA A 104 2.00 -11.30 -5.85
C ALA A 104 1.01 -12.37 -5.39
N TYR A 105 0.83 -13.38 -6.21
CA TYR A 105 -0.10 -14.47 -5.90
C TYR A 105 0.55 -15.64 -5.17
N ASP A 106 1.87 -15.80 -5.33
CA ASP A 106 2.64 -16.81 -4.66
C ASP A 106 4.02 -16.28 -4.24
N LEU A 107 4.78 -17.12 -3.53
CA LEU A 107 6.12 -16.75 -3.07
C LEU A 107 7.17 -16.70 -4.19
N GLU A 108 6.92 -17.39 -5.31
CA GLU A 108 7.83 -17.34 -6.45
C GLU A 108 7.72 -16.02 -7.21
N ASP A 109 6.54 -15.41 -7.25
CA ASP A 109 6.36 -14.04 -7.74
C ASP A 109 7.24 -13.07 -6.94
N CYS A 110 7.20 -13.15 -5.60
CA CYS A 110 8.02 -12.30 -4.73
C CYS A 110 9.53 -12.53 -4.97
N ARG A 111 9.96 -13.81 -5.09
CA ARG A 111 11.36 -14.15 -5.38
C ARG A 111 11.79 -13.67 -6.77
N THR A 112 10.92 -13.80 -7.76
CA THR A 112 11.19 -13.38 -9.13
C THR A 112 11.39 -11.88 -9.21
N LEU A 113 10.57 -11.11 -8.49
CA LEU A 113 10.69 -9.65 -8.41
C LEU A 113 12.05 -9.24 -7.84
N VAL A 114 12.44 -9.82 -6.69
CA VAL A 114 13.74 -9.53 -6.05
C VAL A 114 14.91 -9.97 -6.93
N ARG A 115 14.87 -11.19 -7.47
CA ARG A 115 15.92 -11.71 -8.35
C ARG A 115 16.15 -10.81 -9.56
N THR A 116 15.05 -10.38 -10.21
CA THR A 116 15.15 -9.49 -11.37
C THR A 116 15.78 -8.14 -11.00
N TYR A 117 15.41 -7.58 -9.85
CA TYR A 117 16.05 -6.36 -9.34
C TYR A 117 17.55 -6.57 -9.08
N GLU A 118 17.93 -7.68 -8.45
CA GLU A 118 19.36 -7.98 -8.15
C GLU A 118 20.18 -8.27 -9.41
N GLU A 119 19.55 -8.79 -10.47
CA GLU A 119 20.18 -9.03 -11.77
C GLU A 119 20.34 -7.74 -12.59
N THR A 120 19.34 -6.85 -12.57
CA THR A 120 19.31 -5.68 -13.46
C THR A 120 19.74 -4.40 -12.78
N HIS A 121 19.67 -4.33 -11.46
CA HIS A 121 19.82 -3.11 -10.65
C HIS A 121 18.89 -1.96 -11.07
N THR A 122 17.82 -2.26 -11.81
CA THR A 122 16.83 -1.27 -12.23
C THR A 122 15.91 -0.94 -11.06
N PRO A 123 15.81 0.33 -10.65
CA PRO A 123 15.01 0.68 -9.46
C PRO A 123 13.53 0.35 -9.63
N ILE A 124 12.93 -0.10 -8.53
CA ILE A 124 11.50 -0.34 -8.40
C ILE A 124 11.01 0.20 -7.06
N MET A 125 9.90 0.91 -7.07
CA MET A 125 9.18 1.35 -5.87
C MET A 125 7.76 0.79 -5.88
N MET A 126 7.36 0.13 -4.80
CA MET A 126 5.93 -0.11 -4.55
C MET A 126 5.28 1.19 -4.10
N LEU A 127 4.14 1.52 -4.72
CA LEU A 127 3.39 2.74 -4.45
C LEU A 127 2.42 2.55 -3.26
N GLU A 128 2.97 2.14 -2.11
CA GLU A 128 2.19 2.04 -0.88
C GLU A 128 2.01 3.43 -0.27
N ASN A 129 0.92 4.07 -0.64
CA ASN A 129 0.63 5.45 -0.27
C ASN A 129 0.38 5.65 1.23
N CYS A 130 -0.10 4.63 1.96
CA CYS A 130 -0.33 4.73 3.40
C CYS A 130 0.97 4.92 4.20
N CYS A 131 2.13 4.51 3.66
CA CYS A 131 3.42 4.88 4.25
C CYS A 131 3.69 6.38 4.26
N PHE A 132 2.97 7.15 3.44
CA PHE A 132 3.08 8.61 3.32
C PHE A 132 1.94 9.35 4.00
N ASP A 133 1.03 8.65 4.69
CA ASP A 133 -0.05 9.28 5.44
C ASP A 133 0.46 10.10 6.63
N ARG A 134 -0.26 11.18 6.89
CA ARG A 134 0.09 12.14 7.95
C ARG A 134 0.16 11.50 9.33
N PHE A 135 -0.81 10.64 9.69
CA PHE A 135 -0.87 10.05 11.01
C PHE A 135 0.18 8.97 11.20
N GLU A 136 0.40 8.11 10.20
CA GLU A 136 1.41 7.05 10.23
C GLU A 136 2.83 7.63 10.32
N LEU A 137 3.13 8.70 9.57
CA LEU A 137 4.41 9.40 9.66
C LEU A 137 4.58 10.13 11.00
N LEU A 138 3.50 10.67 11.58
CA LEU A 138 3.53 11.20 12.95
C LEU A 138 3.92 10.10 13.94
N CYS A 139 3.30 8.92 13.85
CA CYS A 139 3.61 7.78 14.72
C CYS A 139 5.05 7.30 14.54
N GLU A 140 5.54 7.20 13.29
CA GLU A 140 6.94 6.85 13.03
C GLU A 140 7.89 7.88 13.65
N SER A 141 7.60 9.17 13.49
CA SER A 141 8.42 10.24 14.08
C SER A 141 8.44 10.21 15.61
N LEU A 142 7.29 9.95 16.25
CA LEU A 142 7.21 9.76 17.71
C LEU A 142 8.03 8.54 18.16
N TYR A 143 7.97 7.44 17.40
CA TYR A 143 8.80 6.27 17.65
C TYR A 143 10.29 6.59 17.50
N ARG A 144 10.71 7.17 16.37
CA ARG A 144 12.12 7.54 16.10
C ARG A 144 12.69 8.53 17.11
N SER A 145 11.88 9.39 17.69
CA SER A 145 12.28 10.31 18.77
C SER A 145 12.32 9.65 20.16
N GLY A 146 11.95 8.35 20.26
CA GLY A 146 11.94 7.58 21.51
C GLY A 146 10.74 7.87 22.41
N ARG A 147 9.73 8.64 21.96
CA ARG A 147 8.54 8.99 22.75
C ARG A 147 7.63 7.76 22.98
N LEU A 148 7.57 6.82 22.04
CA LEU A 148 6.79 5.58 22.21
C LEU A 148 7.56 4.50 22.96
N GLY A 149 8.86 4.67 23.19
CA GLY A 149 9.69 3.60 23.74
C GLY A 149 9.90 2.46 22.74
N GLU A 150 10.01 1.21 23.25
CA GLU A 150 10.09 0.00 22.42
C GLU A 150 8.68 -0.38 21.95
N VAL A 151 8.49 -0.57 20.65
CA VAL A 151 7.21 -1.01 20.09
C VAL A 151 7.10 -2.53 20.25
N VAL A 152 6.03 -2.98 20.89
CA VAL A 152 5.78 -4.38 21.23
C VAL A 152 4.67 -5.02 20.42
N ASN A 153 3.68 -4.22 19.99
CA ASN A 153 2.57 -4.70 19.17
C ASN A 153 2.06 -3.60 18.25
N CYS A 154 1.63 -4.00 17.06
CA CYS A 154 0.89 -3.14 16.14
C CYS A 154 -0.39 -3.85 15.69
N HIS A 155 -1.41 -3.07 15.40
CA HIS A 155 -2.63 -3.54 14.77
C HIS A 155 -2.92 -2.70 13.53
N GLY A 156 -3.49 -3.33 12.50
CA GLY A 156 -3.93 -2.65 11.30
C GLY A 156 -5.01 -3.44 10.56
N ALA A 157 -5.78 -2.75 9.72
CA ALA A 157 -6.82 -3.38 8.93
C ALA A 157 -6.93 -2.76 7.53
N TYR A 158 -7.29 -3.57 6.55
CA TYR A 158 -7.93 -3.06 5.35
C TYR A 158 -9.43 -3.32 5.45
N ALA A 159 -10.10 -2.36 5.98
CA ALA A 159 -11.48 -2.41 6.36
C ALA A 159 -12.28 -1.42 5.50
N HIS A 160 -12.93 -1.93 4.44
CA HIS A 160 -13.54 -1.13 3.39
C HIS A 160 -14.71 -1.89 2.76
N ASP A 161 -15.90 -1.33 2.75
CA ASP A 161 -17.03 -1.95 2.05
C ASP A 161 -16.81 -1.90 0.52
N LEU A 162 -16.33 -3.00 -0.04
CA LEU A 162 -16.04 -3.16 -1.47
C LEU A 162 -17.09 -4.01 -2.21
N ARG A 163 -18.23 -4.29 -1.60
CA ARG A 163 -19.23 -5.18 -2.20
C ARG A 163 -19.69 -4.72 -3.59
N ASP A 164 -19.93 -3.42 -3.77
CA ASP A 164 -20.31 -2.83 -5.06
C ASP A 164 -19.19 -2.96 -6.09
N GLU A 165 -17.94 -2.69 -5.70
CA GLU A 165 -16.78 -2.77 -6.59
C GLU A 165 -16.53 -4.23 -7.03
N VAL A 166 -16.55 -5.16 -6.08
CA VAL A 166 -16.31 -6.59 -6.35
C VAL A 166 -17.38 -7.15 -7.26
N LEU A 167 -18.67 -6.98 -6.92
CA LEU A 167 -19.76 -7.50 -7.72
C LEU A 167 -19.99 -6.73 -9.02
N GLY A 168 -19.48 -5.53 -9.15
CA GLY A 168 -19.41 -4.76 -10.38
C GLY A 168 -18.28 -5.20 -11.32
N GLY A 169 -17.50 -6.23 -10.99
CA GLY A 169 -16.27 -6.59 -11.69
C GLY A 169 -16.45 -6.84 -13.18
N HIS A 170 -17.47 -7.60 -13.61
CA HIS A 170 -17.76 -7.82 -15.04
C HIS A 170 -18.18 -6.52 -15.76
N VAL A 171 -19.04 -5.70 -15.11
CA VAL A 171 -19.55 -4.45 -15.68
C VAL A 171 -18.42 -3.42 -15.84
N ASN A 172 -17.57 -3.31 -14.81
CA ASN A 172 -16.49 -2.32 -14.74
C ASN A 172 -15.15 -2.82 -15.28
N ARG A 173 -15.10 -4.09 -15.73
CA ARG A 173 -13.85 -4.74 -16.20
C ARG A 173 -12.77 -4.68 -15.12
N HIS A 174 -13.15 -5.07 -13.87
CA HIS A 174 -12.31 -5.03 -12.69
C HIS A 174 -11.93 -6.44 -12.23
N TYR A 175 -10.66 -6.64 -11.92
CA TYR A 175 -10.06 -7.96 -11.64
C TYR A 175 -10.42 -8.55 -10.26
N ARG A 176 -10.91 -7.77 -9.31
CA ARG A 176 -11.15 -8.22 -7.91
C ARG A 176 -12.16 -9.37 -7.83
N LEU A 177 -13.19 -9.35 -8.65
CA LEU A 177 -14.25 -10.37 -8.64
C LEU A 177 -13.70 -11.80 -8.71
N GLU A 178 -12.81 -12.07 -9.67
CA GLU A 178 -12.22 -13.41 -9.86
C GLU A 178 -11.37 -13.83 -8.64
N ASN A 179 -10.69 -12.88 -8.01
CA ASN A 179 -9.95 -13.16 -6.79
C ASN A 179 -10.86 -13.58 -5.64
N TYR A 180 -12.00 -12.92 -5.46
CA TYR A 180 -12.96 -13.24 -4.39
C TYR A 180 -13.72 -14.54 -4.64
N ILE A 181 -13.94 -14.91 -5.92
CA ILE A 181 -14.55 -16.20 -6.29
C ILE A 181 -13.58 -17.35 -6.01
N SER A 182 -12.29 -17.20 -6.34
CA SER A 182 -11.34 -18.32 -6.44
C SER A 182 -10.36 -18.44 -5.29
N ARG A 183 -10.22 -17.44 -4.42
CA ARG A 183 -9.18 -17.38 -3.38
C ARG A 183 -9.76 -17.05 -2.01
N ASN A 184 -9.03 -17.47 -0.95
CA ASN A 184 -9.30 -17.11 0.43
C ASN A 184 -8.00 -16.78 1.13
N CYS A 185 -7.75 -15.49 1.36
CA CYS A 185 -6.48 -15.00 1.91
C CYS A 185 -6.65 -13.56 2.43
N ASP A 186 -5.65 -13.04 3.09
CA ASP A 186 -5.44 -11.62 3.25
C ASP A 186 -4.99 -11.06 1.90
N ASN A 187 -5.93 -10.58 1.11
CA ASN A 187 -5.70 -10.25 -0.30
C ASN A 187 -5.21 -8.81 -0.53
N TYR A 188 -5.18 -7.99 0.51
CA TYR A 188 -4.77 -6.60 0.42
C TYR A 188 -4.03 -6.09 1.68
N PRO A 189 -2.93 -6.73 2.11
CA PRO A 189 -2.31 -6.47 3.41
C PRO A 189 -1.47 -5.19 3.46
N THR A 190 -1.11 -4.58 2.32
CA THR A 190 0.00 -3.61 2.27
C THR A 190 -0.33 -2.25 2.87
N HIS A 191 -1.60 -1.81 2.83
CA HIS A 191 -2.01 -0.50 3.33
C HIS A 191 -1.82 -0.34 4.84
N GLU A 192 -2.13 -1.39 5.59
CA GLU A 192 -1.92 -1.40 7.04
C GLU A 192 -0.50 -1.87 7.40
N LEU A 193 0.01 -2.87 6.69
CA LEU A 193 1.30 -3.48 6.99
C LEU A 193 2.49 -2.58 6.64
N GLY A 194 2.41 -1.81 5.55
CA GLY A 194 3.50 -0.95 5.09
C GLY A 194 3.97 0.03 6.16
N PRO A 195 3.09 0.88 6.69
CA PRO A 195 3.44 1.81 7.79
C PRO A 195 3.96 1.09 9.04
N ILE A 196 3.34 -0.03 9.42
CA ILE A 196 3.79 -0.85 10.55
C ILE A 196 5.20 -1.39 10.31
N ALA A 197 5.47 -1.90 9.10
CA ALA A 197 6.77 -2.44 8.74
C ALA A 197 7.87 -1.37 8.79
N ARG A 198 7.55 -0.11 8.49
CA ARG A 198 8.47 1.04 8.63
C ARG A 198 8.80 1.31 10.09
N ILE A 199 7.81 1.36 10.96
CA ILE A 199 8.00 1.58 12.40
C ILE A 199 8.84 0.44 13.01
N LEU A 200 8.58 -0.81 12.60
CA LEU A 200 9.27 -1.99 13.11
C LEU A 200 10.61 -2.30 12.42
N ASP A 201 11.08 -1.44 11.51
CA ASP A 201 12.34 -1.60 10.77
C ASP A 201 12.45 -2.92 9.99
N ILE A 202 11.34 -3.42 9.46
CA ILE A 202 11.33 -4.65 8.66
C ILE A 202 12.26 -4.47 7.44
N ASN A 203 13.08 -5.50 7.18
CA ASN A 203 14.17 -5.49 6.21
C ASN A 203 15.33 -4.52 6.53
N ARG A 204 15.33 -3.89 7.73
CA ARG A 204 16.33 -2.87 8.16
C ARG A 204 16.64 -3.00 9.65
N GLY A 205 17.23 -4.13 10.05
CA GLY A 205 17.52 -4.48 11.45
C GLY A 205 16.51 -5.41 12.08
N ASN A 206 15.37 -5.62 11.44
CA ASN A 206 14.32 -6.55 11.85
C ASN A 206 13.73 -7.26 10.62
N ALA A 207 13.00 -8.37 10.83
CA ALA A 207 12.32 -9.10 9.75
C ALA A 207 11.05 -9.77 10.27
N PHE A 208 10.10 -10.06 9.38
CA PHE A 208 9.01 -10.97 9.70
C PHE A 208 9.54 -12.38 9.91
N ARG A 209 8.97 -13.10 10.87
CA ARG A 209 9.38 -14.44 11.24
C ARG A 209 8.33 -15.48 10.86
N THR A 210 7.13 -15.37 11.41
CA THR A 210 6.05 -16.32 11.19
C THR A 210 4.71 -15.62 11.03
N LEU A 211 3.77 -16.33 10.38
CA LEU A 211 2.41 -15.88 10.16
C LEU A 211 1.42 -17.02 10.46
N VAL A 212 0.28 -16.67 11.04
CA VAL A 212 -0.92 -17.50 11.14
C VAL A 212 -2.10 -16.68 10.68
N SER A 213 -2.93 -17.25 9.80
CA SER A 213 -4.17 -16.61 9.34
C SER A 213 -5.36 -17.54 9.51
N VAL A 214 -6.48 -16.95 9.89
CA VAL A 214 -7.79 -17.61 9.95
C VAL A 214 -8.83 -16.77 9.22
N SER A 215 -9.75 -17.44 8.57
CA SER A 215 -10.81 -16.82 7.78
C SER A 215 -12.18 -17.18 8.35
N SER A 216 -13.09 -16.21 8.39
CA SER A 216 -14.50 -16.46 8.65
C SER A 216 -15.18 -17.15 7.46
N LYS A 217 -16.45 -17.52 7.58
CA LYS A 217 -17.26 -17.93 6.46
C LYS A 217 -17.41 -16.79 5.44
N ALA A 218 -17.63 -17.13 4.17
CA ALA A 218 -18.07 -16.22 3.12
C ALA A 218 -19.62 -16.15 3.13
N ALA A 219 -20.18 -14.97 3.37
CA ALA A 219 -21.62 -14.74 3.40
C ALA A 219 -22.01 -13.36 2.84
N GLY A 220 -21.18 -12.33 3.07
CA GLY A 220 -21.52 -10.95 2.76
C GLY A 220 -21.78 -10.68 1.28
N LEU A 221 -20.88 -11.16 0.40
CA LEU A 221 -21.06 -11.02 -1.05
C LEU A 221 -22.25 -11.83 -1.58
N GLU A 222 -22.45 -13.06 -1.07
CA GLU A 222 -23.61 -13.87 -1.46
C GLU A 222 -24.95 -13.23 -1.10
N GLU A 223 -25.00 -12.60 0.08
CA GLU A 223 -26.20 -11.87 0.53
C GLU A 223 -26.40 -10.58 -0.28
N PHE A 224 -25.33 -9.83 -0.50
CA PHE A 224 -25.39 -8.61 -1.30
C PHE A 224 -25.78 -8.89 -2.76
N ALA A 225 -25.31 -10.00 -3.36
CA ALA A 225 -25.69 -10.42 -4.70
C ALA A 225 -27.22 -10.61 -4.86
N LYS A 226 -27.90 -11.08 -3.79
CA LYS A 226 -29.35 -11.28 -3.76
C LYS A 226 -30.15 -10.02 -3.42
N SER A 227 -29.50 -8.96 -2.96
CA SER A 227 -30.17 -7.78 -2.39
C SER A 227 -30.90 -6.89 -3.40
N GLY A 228 -30.76 -7.14 -4.70
CA GLY A 228 -31.27 -6.28 -5.78
C GLY A 228 -30.43 -4.99 -6.00
N LYS A 229 -29.43 -4.74 -5.17
CA LYS A 229 -28.49 -3.62 -5.33
C LYS A 229 -27.27 -4.02 -6.21
N ASN A 230 -27.06 -5.30 -6.39
CA ASN A 230 -25.99 -5.85 -7.20
C ASN A 230 -26.08 -5.37 -8.65
N PRO A 231 -25.02 -4.78 -9.24
CA PRO A 231 -25.00 -4.32 -10.62
C PRO A 231 -25.00 -5.47 -11.64
N ASP A 232 -24.57 -6.68 -11.25
CA ASP A 232 -24.50 -7.87 -12.10
C ASP A 232 -25.35 -9.01 -11.56
N LYS A 233 -26.55 -9.17 -12.09
CA LYS A 233 -27.47 -10.22 -11.69
C LYS A 233 -26.99 -11.65 -11.98
N SER A 234 -25.99 -11.83 -12.87
CA SER A 234 -25.42 -13.15 -13.18
C SER A 234 -24.69 -13.74 -11.96
N LEU A 235 -24.36 -12.92 -10.97
CA LEU A 235 -23.68 -13.31 -9.74
C LEU A 235 -24.64 -13.82 -8.65
N GLU A 236 -25.96 -13.76 -8.85
CA GLU A 236 -26.94 -14.35 -7.93
C GLU A 236 -26.73 -15.89 -7.88
N GLY A 237 -26.38 -16.40 -6.70
CA GLY A 237 -26.11 -17.82 -6.48
C GLY A 237 -24.66 -18.25 -6.73
N VAL A 238 -23.78 -17.37 -7.14
CA VAL A 238 -22.32 -17.61 -7.16
C VAL A 238 -21.82 -17.75 -5.73
N ARG A 239 -20.96 -18.74 -5.50
CA ARG A 239 -20.25 -18.93 -4.22
C ARG A 239 -18.90 -18.25 -4.28
N PHE A 240 -18.57 -17.56 -3.22
CA PHE A 240 -17.28 -16.88 -3.05
C PHE A 240 -16.41 -17.68 -2.09
N MET A 241 -15.13 -17.85 -2.44
CA MET A 241 -14.18 -18.52 -1.55
C MET A 241 -13.62 -17.56 -0.48
N GLN A 242 -13.51 -16.28 -0.80
CA GLN A 242 -13.00 -15.28 0.13
C GLN A 242 -13.92 -15.16 1.34
N GLY A 243 -13.41 -15.51 2.53
CA GLY A 243 -14.13 -15.28 3.77
C GLY A 243 -14.29 -13.80 4.07
N ASP A 244 -15.36 -13.46 4.79
CA ASP A 244 -15.73 -12.06 5.03
C ASP A 244 -14.69 -11.32 5.87
N ILE A 245 -14.16 -11.99 6.89
CA ILE A 245 -13.10 -11.46 7.75
C ILE A 245 -11.91 -12.42 7.70
N VAL A 246 -10.72 -11.88 7.43
CA VAL A 246 -9.47 -12.63 7.59
C VAL A 246 -8.64 -11.93 8.66
N ASN A 247 -8.25 -12.69 9.70
CA ASN A 247 -7.35 -12.22 10.74
C ASN A 247 -5.99 -12.90 10.57
N THR A 248 -4.94 -12.09 10.50
CA THR A 248 -3.56 -12.53 10.31
C THR A 248 -2.70 -12.05 11.49
N ILE A 249 -1.98 -12.94 12.13
CA ILE A 249 -1.02 -12.62 13.20
C ILE A 249 0.38 -12.90 12.69
N ILE A 250 1.25 -11.87 12.74
CA ILE A 250 2.65 -11.96 12.34
C ILE A 250 3.53 -11.78 13.59
N THR A 251 4.58 -12.61 13.72
CA THR A 251 5.66 -12.39 14.69
C THR A 251 6.90 -11.88 13.98
N CYS A 252 7.62 -10.95 14.62
CA CYS A 252 8.87 -10.40 14.09
C CYS A 252 10.10 -11.01 14.78
N MET A 253 11.27 -10.85 14.19
CA MET A 253 12.53 -11.38 14.74
C MET A 253 12.91 -10.72 16.06
N ASN A 254 12.56 -9.45 16.26
CA ASN A 254 12.78 -8.73 17.53
C ASN A 254 11.73 -9.06 18.61
N GLY A 255 10.73 -9.90 18.33
CA GLY A 255 9.68 -10.30 19.26
C GLY A 255 8.41 -9.47 19.21
N ALA A 256 8.37 -8.36 18.48
CA ALA A 256 7.14 -7.61 18.25
C ALA A 256 6.11 -8.45 17.47
N THR A 257 4.84 -8.17 17.68
CA THR A 257 3.73 -8.84 16.99
C THR A 257 2.90 -7.84 16.19
N ILE A 258 2.30 -8.32 15.10
CA ILE A 258 1.39 -7.54 14.27
C ILE A 258 0.10 -8.32 14.11
N THR A 259 -1.04 -7.65 14.28
CA THR A 259 -2.36 -8.19 13.96
C THR A 259 -2.92 -7.43 12.77
N LEU A 260 -3.29 -8.14 11.70
CA LEU A 260 -3.93 -7.57 10.52
C LEU A 260 -5.35 -8.11 10.39
N THR A 261 -6.27 -7.27 9.93
CA THR A 261 -7.65 -7.64 9.63
C THR A 261 -8.02 -7.20 8.22
N LEU A 262 -8.41 -8.14 7.37
CA LEU A 262 -9.09 -7.85 6.10
C LEU A 262 -10.60 -7.94 6.33
N ASP A 263 -11.33 -6.85 6.02
CA ASP A 263 -12.80 -6.76 6.08
C ASP A 263 -13.31 -5.93 4.91
N THR A 264 -13.67 -6.61 3.80
CA THR A 264 -14.01 -5.92 2.54
C THR A 264 -15.34 -6.36 1.94
N THR A 265 -16.05 -7.28 2.58
CA THR A 265 -17.28 -7.88 2.06
C THR A 265 -18.49 -7.71 2.97
N LEU A 266 -18.34 -6.91 4.02
CA LEU A 266 -19.41 -6.56 4.96
C LEU A 266 -19.70 -5.05 4.95
N PRO A 267 -20.93 -4.62 5.39
CA PRO A 267 -21.27 -3.21 5.48
C PRO A 267 -20.49 -2.54 6.61
N ARG A 268 -19.64 -1.59 6.25
CA ARG A 268 -18.85 -0.83 7.20
C ARG A 268 -18.35 0.49 6.61
N TYR A 269 -17.85 1.39 7.46
CA TYR A 269 -17.08 2.55 7.05
C TYR A 269 -15.62 2.16 6.77
N TYR A 270 -14.90 2.98 6.01
CA TYR A 270 -13.47 2.80 5.76
C TYR A 270 -12.66 3.02 7.04
N SER A 271 -11.75 2.09 7.33
CA SER A 271 -10.78 2.23 8.40
C SER A 271 -9.52 1.41 8.11
N ARG A 272 -8.38 1.87 8.59
CA ARG A 272 -7.15 1.08 8.64
C ARG A 272 -6.89 0.53 10.04
N GLU A 273 -7.68 0.91 11.02
CA GLU A 273 -7.58 0.48 12.43
C GLU A 273 -6.11 0.51 12.94
N PHE A 274 -5.35 1.48 12.45
CA PHE A 274 -3.91 1.55 12.71
C PHE A 274 -3.63 1.96 14.15
N ILE A 275 -3.01 1.03 14.89
CA ILE A 275 -2.63 1.21 16.29
C ILE A 275 -1.20 0.74 16.49
N VAL A 276 -0.42 1.53 17.24
CA VAL A 276 0.95 1.21 17.65
C VAL A 276 1.02 1.23 19.16
N HIS A 277 1.47 0.13 19.76
CA HIS A 277 1.69 0.01 21.20
C HIS A 277 3.19 -0.05 21.52
N GLY A 278 3.67 0.97 22.20
CA GLY A 278 5.02 1.04 22.72
C GLY A 278 5.05 1.03 24.25
N THR A 279 6.25 0.82 24.82
CA THR A 279 6.45 0.75 26.28
C THR A 279 6.24 2.09 26.99
N LYS A 280 6.19 3.20 26.25
CA LYS A 280 6.02 4.56 26.79
C LYS A 280 4.83 5.32 26.20
N GLY A 281 4.05 4.69 25.34
CA GLY A 281 2.89 5.31 24.74
C GLY A 281 2.26 4.50 23.63
N MET A 282 1.15 4.99 23.11
CA MET A 282 0.44 4.40 21.99
C MET A 282 -0.11 5.46 21.04
N CYS A 283 -0.33 5.08 19.80
CA CYS A 283 -1.03 5.86 18.78
C CYS A 283 -2.24 5.07 18.29
N ASN A 284 -3.35 5.77 18.01
CA ASN A 284 -4.56 5.20 17.43
C ASN A 284 -5.13 6.15 16.37
N GLN A 285 -5.14 5.72 15.11
CA GLN A 285 -5.52 6.54 13.97
C GLN A 285 -7.02 6.90 13.99
N GLU A 286 -7.90 5.95 14.26
CA GLU A 286 -9.35 6.20 14.22
C GLU A 286 -9.78 7.30 15.21
N ALA A 287 -9.13 7.35 16.35
CA ALA A 287 -9.36 8.39 17.35
C ALA A 287 -8.49 9.64 17.13
N ASN A 288 -7.62 9.65 16.11
CA ASN A 288 -6.59 10.67 15.89
C ASN A 288 -5.85 10.98 17.20
N LEU A 289 -5.38 9.92 17.88
CA LEU A 289 -5.00 9.92 19.28
C LEU A 289 -3.54 9.52 19.46
N VAL A 290 -2.84 10.29 20.28
CA VAL A 290 -1.50 9.99 20.83
C VAL A 290 -1.62 9.96 22.35
N TYR A 291 -1.16 8.88 22.99
CA TYR A 291 -1.13 8.72 24.42
C TYR A 291 0.30 8.42 24.88
N LEU A 292 0.90 9.31 25.66
CA LEU A 292 2.28 9.18 26.12
C LEU A 292 2.32 9.14 27.65
N GLU A 293 3.20 8.30 28.21
CA GLU A 293 3.35 8.12 29.65
C GLU A 293 3.68 9.44 30.37
N ASP A 294 4.56 10.26 29.80
CA ASP A 294 5.00 11.53 30.37
C ASP A 294 3.87 12.59 30.44
N ASP A 295 2.85 12.47 29.61
CA ASP A 295 1.74 13.42 29.55
C ASP A 295 0.65 13.09 30.59
N MET A 296 0.81 12.01 31.36
CA MET A 296 -0.18 11.46 32.28
C MET A 296 0.17 11.74 33.74
N LYS A 297 -0.84 12.11 34.53
CA LYS A 297 -0.65 12.38 35.98
C LYS A 297 -1.08 11.26 36.90
N ALA A 298 -1.89 10.30 36.47
CA ALA A 298 -2.38 9.18 37.29
C ALA A 298 -3.15 8.14 36.47
N HIS A 299 -3.36 6.95 37.06
CA HIS A 299 -4.26 5.94 36.57
C HIS A 299 -5.72 6.44 36.51
N GLU A 300 -6.30 6.48 35.32
CA GLU A 300 -7.72 6.79 35.12
C GLU A 300 -8.46 5.49 34.79
N PHE A 301 -8.92 4.77 35.81
CA PHE A 301 -9.34 3.37 35.67
C PHE A 301 -10.78 3.17 35.17
N PHE A 302 -11.73 4.04 35.49
CA PHE A 302 -13.12 3.63 35.52
C PHE A 302 -14.09 4.42 34.65
N GLU A 303 -13.64 5.41 33.92
CA GLU A 303 -14.47 6.21 33.04
C GLU A 303 -13.94 6.23 31.60
N PRO A 304 -13.96 5.07 30.86
CA PRO A 304 -13.29 4.95 29.58
C PRO A 304 -13.72 6.03 28.56
N HIS A 305 -15.02 6.38 28.53
CA HIS A 305 -15.55 7.41 27.65
C HIS A 305 -15.14 8.83 28.04
N LEU A 306 -14.88 9.10 29.32
CA LEU A 306 -14.35 10.39 29.77
C LEU A 306 -12.85 10.46 29.53
N THR A 307 -12.13 9.36 29.74
CA THR A 307 -10.68 9.28 29.53
C THR A 307 -10.35 9.42 28.06
N ILE A 308 -10.96 8.60 27.18
CA ILE A 308 -10.70 8.70 25.72
C ILE A 308 -11.07 10.07 25.17
N GLY A 309 -12.14 10.70 25.70
CA GLY A 309 -12.57 12.04 25.30
C GLY A 309 -11.53 13.14 25.50
N LYS A 310 -10.55 12.93 26.40
CA LYS A 310 -9.44 13.87 26.60
C LYS A 310 -8.37 13.78 25.50
N TYR A 311 -8.28 12.61 24.86
CA TYR A 311 -7.22 12.29 23.90
C TYR A 311 -7.70 12.23 22.46
N ILE A 312 -8.99 12.07 22.19
CA ILE A 312 -9.55 12.14 20.83
C ILE A 312 -9.10 13.44 20.16
N ASN A 313 -8.56 13.31 18.94
CA ASN A 313 -8.04 14.39 18.11
C ASN A 313 -6.83 15.14 18.71
N ASN A 314 -6.16 14.62 19.74
CA ASN A 314 -5.01 15.28 20.33
C ASN A 314 -3.73 15.16 19.47
N ALA A 315 -3.70 14.30 18.46
CA ALA A 315 -2.59 14.17 17.52
C ALA A 315 -2.24 15.51 16.83
N GLU A 316 -3.23 16.41 16.72
CA GLU A 316 -3.01 17.76 16.20
C GLU A 316 -2.02 18.60 17.05
N ASN A 317 -1.85 18.26 18.32
CA ASN A 317 -0.91 18.91 19.22
C ASN A 317 0.56 18.52 18.98
N TYR A 318 0.80 17.52 18.12
CA TYR A 318 2.13 16.96 17.84
C TYR A 318 2.62 17.33 16.42
N GLY A 319 2.15 18.44 15.87
CA GLY A 319 2.49 18.88 14.51
C GLY A 319 3.99 19.09 14.26
N GLU A 320 4.79 19.37 15.31
CA GLU A 320 6.24 19.46 15.20
C GLU A 320 6.92 18.16 14.78
N TYR A 321 6.28 17.01 15.03
CA TYR A 321 6.75 15.68 14.63
C TYR A 321 6.44 15.32 13.16
N LEU A 322 5.66 16.14 12.46
CA LEU A 322 5.34 15.89 11.05
C LEU A 322 6.53 16.22 10.15
N PRO A 323 6.74 15.46 9.06
CA PRO A 323 7.66 15.84 7.98
C PRO A 323 7.30 17.20 7.35
N GLU A 324 8.29 17.87 6.76
CA GLU A 324 8.09 19.18 6.15
C GLU A 324 7.09 19.14 4.98
N GLU A 325 7.00 18.01 4.28
CA GLU A 325 6.03 17.80 3.21
C GLU A 325 4.59 17.97 3.72
N TRP A 326 4.26 17.41 4.90
CA TRP A 326 2.94 17.59 5.51
C TRP A 326 2.71 18.94 6.15
N LYS A 327 3.75 19.60 6.67
CA LYS A 327 3.62 20.96 7.23
C LYS A 327 3.35 21.99 6.15
N ASN A 328 3.86 21.77 4.94
CA ASN A 328 3.83 22.73 3.85
C ASN A 328 2.85 22.37 2.73
N ILE A 329 2.10 21.25 2.84
CA ILE A 329 1.13 20.83 1.85
C ILE A 329 0.01 21.85 1.68
N THR A 330 -0.31 22.22 0.46
CA THR A 330 -1.39 23.15 0.15
C THR A 330 -2.75 22.43 0.10
N GLU A 331 -3.86 23.16 0.28
CA GLU A 331 -5.21 22.57 0.16
C GLU A 331 -5.44 21.92 -1.21
N ARG A 332 -4.90 22.51 -2.28
CA ARG A 332 -4.98 21.94 -3.64
C ARG A 332 -4.24 20.59 -3.73
N GLU A 333 -3.08 20.47 -3.10
CA GLU A 333 -2.30 19.22 -3.10
C GLU A 333 -2.97 18.12 -2.27
N LYS A 334 -3.71 18.48 -1.21
CA LYS A 334 -4.53 17.53 -0.44
C LYS A 334 -5.69 16.95 -1.25
N GLU A 335 -6.15 17.63 -2.30
CA GLU A 335 -7.17 17.11 -3.21
C GLU A 335 -6.62 16.07 -4.20
N LEU A 336 -5.28 15.92 -4.30
CA LEU A 336 -4.60 15.03 -5.22
C LEU A 336 -4.42 13.63 -4.62
N GLY A 337 -5.44 12.80 -4.76
CA GLY A 337 -5.43 11.39 -4.36
C GLY A 337 -5.26 11.15 -2.85
N HIS A 338 -6.23 10.49 -2.24
CA HIS A 338 -6.20 10.05 -0.83
C HIS A 338 -5.75 11.13 0.17
N GLY A 339 -6.29 12.35 0.06
CA GLY A 339 -5.95 13.43 0.99
C GLY A 339 -4.53 13.97 0.86
N GLY A 340 -3.86 13.79 -0.29
CA GLY A 340 -2.50 14.25 -0.56
C GLY A 340 -1.42 13.17 -0.44
N MET A 341 -1.75 11.99 0.09
CA MET A 341 -0.78 10.88 0.21
C MET A 341 -0.16 10.50 -1.14
N ASP A 342 -0.98 10.34 -2.18
CA ASP A 342 -0.50 9.98 -3.51
C ASP A 342 0.45 11.04 -4.09
N TYR A 343 0.15 12.31 -3.84
CA TYR A 343 1.01 13.42 -4.29
C TYR A 343 2.37 13.38 -3.62
N ILE A 344 2.41 13.29 -2.29
CA ILE A 344 3.67 13.20 -1.52
C ILE A 344 4.48 11.96 -1.93
N MET A 345 3.81 10.83 -2.13
CA MET A 345 4.42 9.58 -2.60
C MET A 345 5.09 9.75 -3.96
N PHE A 346 4.41 10.35 -4.95
CA PHE A 346 5.02 10.62 -6.25
C PHE A 346 6.15 11.63 -6.20
N LYS A 347 6.06 12.66 -5.37
CA LYS A 347 7.19 13.60 -5.15
C LYS A 347 8.42 12.87 -4.62
N ALA A 348 8.23 11.92 -3.67
CA ALA A 348 9.32 11.10 -3.15
C ALA A 348 9.88 10.13 -4.22
N PHE A 349 9.01 9.49 -5.03
CA PHE A 349 9.42 8.66 -6.15
C PHE A 349 10.24 9.45 -7.17
N PHE A 350 9.74 10.58 -7.66
CA PHE A 350 10.47 11.39 -8.65
C PHE A 350 11.77 11.94 -8.10
N LYS A 351 11.80 12.36 -6.83
CA LYS A 351 13.04 12.76 -6.16
C LYS A 351 14.06 11.63 -6.18
N ALA A 352 13.67 10.39 -5.85
CA ALA A 352 14.56 9.23 -5.91
C ALA A 352 15.07 8.96 -7.35
N VAL A 353 14.19 9.00 -8.33
CA VAL A 353 14.54 8.82 -9.76
C VAL A 353 15.55 9.87 -10.22
N LEU A 354 15.28 11.15 -9.95
CA LEU A 354 16.11 12.27 -10.44
C LEU A 354 17.48 12.36 -9.75
N THR A 355 17.57 11.92 -8.49
CA THR A 355 18.81 11.98 -7.70
C THR A 355 19.60 10.68 -7.70
N GLY A 356 19.02 9.56 -8.16
CA GLY A 356 19.62 8.23 -8.04
C GLY A 356 19.66 7.70 -6.60
N ALA A 357 18.79 8.24 -5.72
CA ALA A 357 18.67 7.75 -4.34
C ALA A 357 17.95 6.40 -4.28
N GLU A 358 18.07 5.71 -3.14
CA GLU A 358 17.28 4.49 -2.89
C GLU A 358 15.77 4.82 -2.91
N MET A 359 14.98 3.87 -3.44
CA MET A 359 13.52 4.00 -3.46
C MET A 359 12.96 3.96 -2.03
N PRO A 360 12.04 4.87 -1.67
CA PRO A 360 11.42 4.90 -0.34
C PRO A 360 10.83 3.57 0.11
N VAL A 361 10.12 2.89 -0.79
CA VAL A 361 9.58 1.52 -0.60
C VAL A 361 10.21 0.64 -1.67
N ASP A 362 11.25 -0.09 -1.31
CA ASP A 362 12.06 -0.83 -2.28
C ASP A 362 11.51 -2.24 -2.60
N VAL A 363 12.22 -2.97 -3.43
CA VAL A 363 11.84 -4.31 -3.86
C VAL A 363 11.72 -5.31 -2.70
N TYR A 364 12.55 -5.18 -1.67
CA TYR A 364 12.53 -6.10 -0.53
C TYR A 364 11.29 -5.84 0.35
N ASP A 365 10.91 -4.56 0.50
CA ASP A 365 9.68 -4.18 1.16
C ASP A 365 8.47 -4.71 0.38
N ALA A 366 8.43 -4.48 -0.93
CA ALA A 366 7.38 -4.97 -1.81
C ALA A 366 7.22 -6.49 -1.71
N ALA A 367 8.31 -7.26 -1.82
CA ALA A 367 8.28 -8.71 -1.74
C ALA A 367 7.83 -9.22 -0.36
N ALA A 368 8.34 -8.63 0.73
CA ALA A 368 7.99 -9.04 2.08
C ALA A 368 6.50 -8.77 2.38
N TRP A 369 5.99 -7.61 2.00
CA TRP A 369 4.59 -7.24 2.29
C TRP A 369 3.61 -8.02 1.43
N MET A 370 3.84 -8.16 0.13
CA MET A 370 3.01 -8.95 -0.77
C MET A 370 3.03 -10.45 -0.43
N SER A 371 4.09 -10.98 0.18
CA SER A 371 4.17 -12.39 0.56
C SER A 371 3.11 -12.80 1.60
N VAL A 372 2.55 -11.84 2.35
CA VAL A 372 1.45 -12.09 3.30
C VAL A 372 0.24 -12.69 2.59
N THR A 373 -0.08 -12.24 1.40
CA THR A 373 -1.20 -12.80 0.61
C THR A 373 -1.03 -14.30 0.34
N ALA A 374 0.16 -14.72 -0.08
CA ALA A 374 0.46 -16.13 -0.34
C ALA A 374 0.51 -16.95 0.95
N LEU A 375 1.19 -16.45 1.99
CA LEU A 375 1.34 -17.13 3.26
C LEU A 375 0.01 -17.25 4.01
N SER A 376 -0.85 -16.22 3.97
CA SER A 376 -2.18 -16.27 4.58
C SER A 376 -3.06 -17.31 3.90
N SER A 377 -3.03 -17.39 2.55
CA SER A 377 -3.73 -18.42 1.79
C SER A 377 -3.28 -19.84 2.20
N MET A 378 -1.97 -20.06 2.35
CA MET A 378 -1.41 -21.34 2.79
C MET A 378 -1.83 -21.67 4.24
N SER A 379 -1.79 -20.68 5.13
CA SER A 379 -2.20 -20.83 6.52
C SER A 379 -3.68 -21.22 6.64
N ILE A 380 -4.56 -20.49 5.95
CA ILE A 380 -6.01 -20.76 5.93
C ILE A 380 -6.32 -22.15 5.37
N ALA A 381 -5.70 -22.51 4.23
CA ALA A 381 -5.86 -23.82 3.61
C ALA A 381 -5.40 -24.97 4.53
N GLY A 382 -4.40 -24.70 5.37
CA GLY A 382 -3.90 -25.62 6.41
C GLY A 382 -4.65 -25.54 7.75
N GLY A 383 -5.83 -24.91 7.80
CA GLY A 383 -6.64 -24.82 9.03
C GLY A 383 -6.04 -23.88 10.10
N GLY A 384 -5.35 -22.83 9.70
CA GLY A 384 -4.64 -21.91 10.60
C GLY A 384 -3.22 -22.39 10.92
N SER A 385 -2.58 -23.08 9.97
CA SER A 385 -1.22 -23.59 10.16
C SER A 385 -0.18 -22.47 10.13
N LEU A 386 0.85 -22.61 10.98
CA LEU A 386 1.97 -21.70 11.04
C LEU A 386 2.74 -21.69 9.71
N GLN A 387 3.01 -20.50 9.19
CA GLN A 387 3.85 -20.27 8.01
C GLN A 387 5.09 -19.47 8.39
N TYR A 388 6.21 -19.73 7.71
CA TYR A 388 7.46 -18.99 7.87
C TYR A 388 7.66 -18.03 6.71
N PHE A 389 8.06 -16.80 7.02
CA PHE A 389 8.44 -15.85 5.98
C PHE A 389 9.77 -16.22 5.33
N PRO A 390 9.88 -16.18 3.99
CA PRO A 390 11.16 -16.21 3.33
C PRO A 390 11.98 -14.95 3.66
N ASP A 391 13.28 -15.09 3.77
CA ASP A 391 14.18 -13.93 3.78
C ASP A 391 14.51 -13.50 2.35
N PHE A 392 13.79 -12.50 1.86
CA PHE A 392 14.00 -11.94 0.52
C PHE A 392 15.30 -11.13 0.41
N THR A 393 15.91 -10.75 1.53
CA THR A 393 17.14 -9.97 1.57
C THR A 393 18.41 -10.83 1.61
N CYS A 394 18.26 -12.15 1.74
CA CYS A 394 19.38 -13.09 1.95
C CYS A 394 20.33 -12.65 3.09
N GLY A 395 19.77 -12.24 4.22
CA GLY A 395 20.51 -11.79 5.40
C GLY A 395 20.96 -10.32 5.38
N LYS A 396 20.78 -9.60 4.27
CA LYS A 396 21.16 -8.18 4.18
C LYS A 396 20.40 -7.31 5.18
N TRP A 397 19.19 -7.70 5.58
CA TRP A 397 18.38 -6.96 6.57
C TRP A 397 19.11 -6.69 7.89
N LEU A 398 20.04 -7.56 8.29
CA LEU A 398 20.84 -7.38 9.51
C LEU A 398 21.76 -6.14 9.47
N MET A 399 22.18 -5.73 8.26
CA MET A 399 23.13 -4.64 8.05
C MET A 399 22.50 -3.38 7.48
N ARG A 400 21.27 -3.48 6.94
CA ARG A 400 20.55 -2.32 6.43
C ARG A 400 20.09 -1.44 7.60
N LYS A 401 20.20 -0.14 7.41
CA LYS A 401 19.85 0.82 8.46
C LYS A 401 18.35 1.17 8.39
N PRO A 402 17.75 1.46 9.56
CA PRO A 402 16.42 2.08 9.62
C PRO A 402 16.31 3.29 8.68
N ALA A 403 15.19 3.38 7.97
CA ALA A 403 14.90 4.49 7.07
C ALA A 403 13.39 4.77 7.06
N SER A 404 13.01 6.02 7.01
CA SER A 404 11.64 6.45 6.73
C SER A 404 11.48 6.73 5.23
N VAL A 405 10.23 6.79 4.77
CA VAL A 405 9.90 7.15 3.38
C VAL A 405 10.12 8.63 3.08
N LEU A 406 10.11 9.48 4.12
CA LEU A 406 10.43 10.91 4.08
C LEU A 406 11.48 11.25 5.14
N GLU A 407 12.07 12.44 5.05
CA GLU A 407 12.95 12.94 6.09
C GLU A 407 12.13 13.37 7.32
N LEU A 408 12.29 12.64 8.42
CA LEU A 408 11.60 12.96 9.67
C LEU A 408 12.29 14.09 10.43
N PRO A 409 11.53 14.89 11.19
CA PRO A 409 12.09 15.98 12.00
C PRO A 409 13.10 15.47 13.03
N LYS A 410 14.25 16.12 13.14
CA LYS A 410 15.23 15.88 14.22
C LYS A 410 14.80 16.63 15.47
N ILE A 411 13.97 16.02 16.28
CA ILE A 411 13.56 16.60 17.56
C ILE A 411 14.61 16.25 18.61
N VAL A 412 15.42 17.23 18.95
CA VAL A 412 16.38 17.13 20.06
C VAL A 412 15.61 17.33 21.36
N LYS A 413 15.69 16.33 22.27
CA LYS A 413 15.11 16.42 23.62
C LYS A 413 15.85 17.42 24.49
#